data_8cfee14c35008fee569bd9df562c0830
#
_entry.id   8cfee14c35008fee569bd9df562c0830
#
_cell.length_a   1.000
_cell.length_b   1.000
_cell.length_c   1.000
_cell.angle_alpha   90.00
_cell.angle_beta   90.00
_cell.angle_gamma   90.00
#
_symmetry.space_group_name_H-M   'P 1'
#
loop_
_entity.id
_entity.type
_entity.pdbx_description
1 polymer ?
#
loop_
_entity_poly.entity_id
_entity_poly.type
_entity_poly.pdbx_seq_one_letter_code
_entity_poly.pdbx_strand_id
1 'polypeptide(L)'
;MKKLTPGIFAPAPQRASFGRMAAAQGRIEAKLMLRHGEQLLVNVLIPAAILLAAHFAPILGDNTDSGVLVPMVFAVAATGAGFTGQAIAVAFDRRYGALKRTGASGVPPWTIIVGKILGVLATVMVQLVVLGAIALALGWRVTPAGAAFGLATLLCGVAAFTALGLLMGGTLRAELVLALANLIWLVLMGILGWVGYSGDIAHAGWWNAVPTVALAGALVQALSLQVNWVAWASLAAWGVAAVTAAVRLFRFDG
;
A
#
# COMPACT_ATOMS: atom_id res chain seq x y z
N MET A 1 21.36 -27.64 48.52
CA MET A 1 21.40 -27.28 47.09
C MET A 1 20.54 -28.27 46.32
N LYS A 2 19.41 -27.83 45.71
CA LYS A 2 18.61 -28.70 44.82
C LYS A 2 19.44 -29.04 43.59
N LYS A 3 19.72 -30.32 43.36
CA LYS A 3 20.36 -30.76 42.10
C LYS A 3 19.40 -30.49 40.95
N LEU A 4 19.81 -29.63 39.99
CA LEU A 4 19.09 -29.43 38.76
C LEU A 4 19.12 -30.72 37.94
N THR A 5 17.97 -31.12 37.40
CA THR A 5 17.87 -32.32 36.55
C THR A 5 18.65 -32.09 35.26
N PRO A 6 19.49 -33.06 34.83
CA PRO A 6 20.17 -32.95 33.53
C PRO A 6 19.16 -32.73 32.41
N GLY A 7 19.41 -31.76 31.55
CA GLY A 7 18.51 -31.43 30.42
C GLY A 7 17.56 -30.25 30.66
N ILE A 8 17.49 -29.67 31.88
CA ILE A 8 16.65 -28.47 32.15
C ILE A 8 17.01 -27.27 31.26
N PHE A 9 18.27 -27.18 30.83
CA PHE A 9 18.76 -26.14 29.91
C PHE A 9 19.02 -26.67 28.47
N ALA A 10 18.53 -27.89 28.16
CA ALA A 10 18.66 -28.40 26.80
C ALA A 10 17.80 -27.54 25.87
N PRO A 11 18.36 -27.00 24.78
CA PRO A 11 17.57 -26.26 23.80
C PRO A 11 16.47 -27.15 23.26
N ALA A 12 15.23 -26.73 23.39
CA ALA A 12 14.09 -27.35 22.72
C ALA A 12 13.67 -26.49 21.53
N PRO A 13 14.37 -26.56 20.38
CA PRO A 13 14.12 -25.72 19.23
C PRO A 13 12.80 -26.12 18.59
N GLN A 14 11.72 -25.45 18.99
CA GLN A 14 10.42 -25.61 18.35
C GLN A 14 10.19 -24.41 17.42
N ARG A 15 10.18 -24.67 16.11
CA ARG A 15 9.81 -23.67 15.12
C ARG A 15 8.34 -23.30 15.29
N ALA A 16 8.05 -22.01 15.44
CA ALA A 16 6.67 -21.53 15.46
C ALA A 16 5.95 -21.87 14.14
N SER A 17 4.63 -22.06 14.20
CA SER A 17 3.84 -22.28 12.99
C SER A 17 3.91 -21.08 12.06
N PHE A 18 3.75 -21.32 10.74
CA PHE A 18 3.76 -20.31 9.68
C PHE A 18 2.90 -19.10 10.04
N GLY A 19 1.64 -19.30 10.41
CA GLY A 19 0.72 -18.22 10.75
C GLY A 19 1.18 -17.40 11.96
N ARG A 20 1.76 -18.04 12.98
CA ARG A 20 2.29 -17.33 14.17
C ARG A 20 3.48 -16.44 13.82
N MET A 21 4.39 -16.92 12.97
CA MET A 21 5.54 -16.13 12.51
C MET A 21 5.08 -14.93 11.69
N ALA A 22 4.17 -15.13 10.74
CA ALA A 22 3.61 -14.07 9.91
C ALA A 22 2.86 -13.02 10.74
N ALA A 23 2.01 -13.45 11.67
CA ALA A 23 1.26 -12.55 12.55
C ALA A 23 2.19 -11.75 13.49
N ALA A 24 3.21 -12.38 14.06
CA ALA A 24 4.18 -11.71 14.92
C ALA A 24 4.96 -10.64 14.14
N GLN A 25 5.47 -10.99 12.95
CA GLN A 25 6.19 -10.04 12.10
C GLN A 25 5.27 -8.91 11.64
N GLY A 26 4.04 -9.23 11.18
CA GLY A 26 3.06 -8.23 10.78
C GLY A 26 2.69 -7.27 11.91
N ARG A 27 2.55 -7.76 13.14
CA ARG A 27 2.31 -6.91 14.31
C ARG A 27 3.48 -5.97 14.60
N ILE A 28 4.72 -6.44 14.44
CA ILE A 28 5.92 -5.61 14.62
C ILE A 28 5.96 -4.52 13.54
N GLU A 29 5.80 -4.89 12.27
CA GLU A 29 5.81 -3.95 11.14
C GLU A 29 4.69 -2.92 11.26
N ALA A 30 3.45 -3.35 11.55
CA ALA A 30 2.33 -2.45 11.77
C ALA A 30 2.60 -1.47 12.92
N LYS A 31 3.15 -1.97 14.05
CA LYS A 31 3.51 -1.11 15.18
C LYS A 31 4.59 -0.10 14.81
N LEU A 32 5.60 -0.51 14.03
CA LEU A 32 6.65 0.39 13.56
C LEU A 32 6.06 1.47 12.65
N MET A 33 5.29 1.09 11.64
CA MET A 33 4.67 2.03 10.70
C MET A 33 3.72 3.01 11.38
N LEU A 34 2.86 2.53 12.29
CA LEU A 34 1.91 3.38 13.02
C LEU A 34 2.60 4.28 14.07
N ARG A 35 3.81 3.96 14.50
CA ARG A 35 4.62 4.81 15.40
C ARG A 35 5.45 5.86 14.66
N HIS A 36 5.65 5.72 13.37
CA HIS A 36 6.22 6.77 12.52
C HIS A 36 5.17 7.85 12.25
N GLY A 37 4.82 8.62 13.29
CA GLY A 37 3.73 9.58 13.27
C GLY A 37 3.88 10.65 12.17
N GLU A 38 5.11 11.09 11.88
CA GLU A 38 5.39 12.04 10.81
C GLU A 38 4.99 11.47 9.43
N GLN A 39 5.40 10.26 9.11
CA GLN A 39 5.06 9.62 7.84
C GLN A 39 3.56 9.30 7.75
N LEU A 40 2.96 8.83 8.85
CA LEU A 40 1.53 8.56 8.91
C LEU A 40 0.73 9.85 8.70
N LEU A 41 1.15 10.95 9.34
CA LEU A 41 0.51 12.26 9.21
C LEU A 41 0.56 12.75 7.76
N VAL A 42 1.72 12.70 7.11
CA VAL A 42 1.86 13.09 5.69
C VAL A 42 0.99 12.20 4.79
N ASN A 43 1.00 10.90 5.02
CA ASN A 43 0.22 9.93 4.25
C ASN A 43 -1.30 10.10 4.41
N VAL A 44 -1.77 10.69 5.51
CA VAL A 44 -3.19 11.00 5.73
C VAL A 44 -3.51 12.45 5.34
N LEU A 45 -2.64 13.39 5.71
CA LEU A 45 -2.88 14.82 5.53
C LEU A 45 -2.96 15.21 4.05
N ILE A 46 -2.06 14.67 3.20
CA ILE A 46 -2.07 15.01 1.77
C ILE A 46 -3.36 14.53 1.09
N PRO A 47 -3.79 13.25 1.19
CA PRO A 47 -5.07 12.82 0.63
C PRO A 47 -6.28 13.55 1.23
N ALA A 48 -6.26 13.86 2.53
CA ALA A 48 -7.32 14.63 3.17
C ALA A 48 -7.38 16.07 2.63
N ALA A 49 -6.22 16.71 2.45
CA ALA A 49 -6.15 18.05 1.85
C ALA A 49 -6.66 18.06 0.41
N ILE A 50 -6.33 17.03 -0.39
CA ILE A 50 -6.85 16.87 -1.76
C ILE A 50 -8.38 16.72 -1.72
N LEU A 51 -8.91 15.88 -0.83
CA LEU A 51 -10.35 15.67 -0.69
C LEU A 51 -11.09 16.95 -0.30
N LEU A 52 -10.56 17.68 0.69
CA LEU A 52 -11.12 18.95 1.16
C LEU A 52 -11.00 20.04 0.08
N ALA A 53 -9.83 20.18 -0.53
CA ALA A 53 -9.61 21.16 -1.58
C ALA A 53 -10.51 20.95 -2.78
N ALA A 54 -10.66 19.71 -3.23
CA ALA A 54 -11.53 19.39 -4.36
C ALA A 54 -13.02 19.54 -4.02
N HIS A 55 -13.41 19.43 -2.75
CA HIS A 55 -14.79 19.66 -2.31
C HIS A 55 -15.14 21.15 -2.20
N PHE A 56 -14.23 21.95 -1.62
CA PHE A 56 -14.48 23.39 -1.36
C PHE A 56 -14.03 24.32 -2.50
N ALA A 57 -13.05 23.91 -3.28
CA ALA A 57 -12.59 24.64 -4.46
C ALA A 57 -12.72 23.69 -5.65
N PRO A 58 -13.67 23.93 -6.57
CA PRO A 58 -13.93 23.02 -7.72
C PRO A 58 -12.77 23.04 -8.73
N ILE A 59 -11.60 22.58 -8.28
CA ILE A 59 -10.35 22.51 -9.04
C ILE A 59 -10.49 21.55 -10.24
N LEU A 60 -11.39 20.56 -10.11
CA LEU A 60 -11.69 19.56 -11.13
C LEU A 60 -12.95 19.88 -11.95
N GLY A 61 -13.48 21.12 -11.86
CA GLY A 61 -14.69 21.58 -12.53
C GLY A 61 -15.96 21.44 -11.67
N ASP A 62 -17.07 22.02 -12.17
CA ASP A 62 -18.34 22.10 -11.43
C ASP A 62 -19.05 20.75 -11.20
N ASN A 63 -18.54 19.66 -11.78
CA ASN A 63 -19.11 18.31 -11.72
C ASN A 63 -18.25 17.32 -10.93
N THR A 64 -17.56 17.75 -9.88
CA THR A 64 -16.77 16.82 -9.08
C THR A 64 -17.69 15.92 -8.24
N ASP A 65 -18.21 14.87 -8.86
CA ASP A 65 -18.99 13.85 -8.18
C ASP A 65 -18.13 13.18 -7.10
N SER A 66 -18.64 13.20 -5.86
CA SER A 66 -18.00 12.51 -4.73
C SER A 66 -17.84 11.00 -4.97
N GLY A 67 -18.69 10.40 -5.84
CA GLY A 67 -18.56 9.02 -6.29
C GLY A 67 -17.31 8.74 -7.12
N VAL A 68 -16.70 9.77 -7.71
CA VAL A 68 -15.44 9.70 -8.46
C VAL A 68 -14.27 10.20 -7.61
N LEU A 69 -14.45 11.34 -6.94
CA LEU A 69 -13.39 11.97 -6.16
C LEU A 69 -12.89 11.08 -5.01
N VAL A 70 -13.80 10.50 -4.21
CA VAL A 70 -13.41 9.68 -3.06
C VAL A 70 -12.60 8.43 -3.46
N PRO A 71 -13.00 7.64 -4.48
CA PRO A 71 -12.18 6.55 -5.02
C PRO A 71 -10.81 7.00 -5.52
N MET A 72 -10.72 8.16 -6.20
CA MET A 72 -9.43 8.72 -6.63
C MET A 72 -8.52 9.02 -5.43
N VAL A 73 -9.06 9.64 -4.38
CA VAL A 73 -8.31 9.93 -3.15
C VAL A 73 -7.85 8.64 -2.45
N PHE A 74 -8.68 7.60 -2.43
CA PHE A 74 -8.26 6.29 -1.92
C PHE A 74 -7.14 5.67 -2.75
N ALA A 75 -7.17 5.81 -4.08
CA ALA A 75 -6.09 5.36 -4.95
C ALA A 75 -4.78 6.13 -4.68
N VAL A 76 -4.85 7.45 -4.46
CA VAL A 76 -3.71 8.28 -4.03
C VAL A 76 -3.11 7.78 -2.72
N ALA A 77 -3.96 7.56 -1.71
CA ALA A 77 -3.54 7.08 -0.39
C ALA A 77 -2.88 5.69 -0.47
N ALA A 78 -3.49 4.77 -1.21
CA ALA A 78 -2.97 3.42 -1.44
C ALA A 78 -1.61 3.42 -2.15
N THR A 79 -1.45 4.29 -3.16
CA THR A 79 -0.18 4.44 -3.89
C THR A 79 0.91 5.01 -2.97
N GLY A 80 0.60 6.02 -2.17
CA GLY A 80 1.52 6.62 -1.22
C GLY A 80 2.02 5.60 -0.17
N ALA A 81 1.12 4.88 0.46
CA ALA A 81 1.46 3.90 1.48
C ALA A 81 2.10 2.63 0.89
N GLY A 82 1.49 2.08 -0.17
CA GLY A 82 1.92 0.81 -0.76
C GLY A 82 3.19 0.94 -1.59
N PHE A 83 3.31 1.94 -2.44
CA PHE A 83 4.47 2.12 -3.32
C PHE A 83 5.56 2.97 -2.66
N THR A 84 5.32 4.26 -2.46
CA THR A 84 6.36 5.19 -1.99
C THR A 84 6.84 4.85 -0.59
N GLY A 85 5.92 4.65 0.34
CA GLY A 85 6.25 4.33 1.73
C GLY A 85 7.03 3.02 1.85
N GLN A 86 6.61 1.97 1.14
CA GLN A 86 7.32 0.69 1.16
C GLN A 86 8.67 0.73 0.43
N ALA A 87 8.76 1.39 -0.72
CA ALA A 87 10.02 1.51 -1.43
C ALA A 87 11.09 2.16 -0.54
N ILE A 88 10.74 3.28 0.09
CA ILE A 88 11.65 4.02 0.99
C ILE A 88 11.99 3.17 2.22
N ALA A 89 10.99 2.61 2.91
CA ALA A 89 11.22 1.81 4.11
C ALA A 89 12.16 0.63 3.85
N VAL A 90 11.94 -0.13 2.77
CA VAL A 90 12.78 -1.28 2.41
C VAL A 90 14.20 -0.87 2.02
N ALA A 91 14.35 0.21 1.26
CA ALA A 91 15.68 0.70 0.86
C ALA A 91 16.51 1.12 2.07
N PHE A 92 15.91 1.81 3.04
CA PHE A 92 16.58 2.19 4.28
C PHE A 92 16.81 1.00 5.23
N ASP A 93 15.87 0.05 5.33
CA ASP A 93 16.07 -1.20 6.08
C ASP A 93 17.27 -2.00 5.55
N ARG A 94 17.48 -2.00 4.22
CA ARG A 94 18.68 -2.58 3.60
C ARG A 94 19.93 -1.79 3.95
N ARG A 95 19.91 -0.48 3.74
CA ARG A 95 21.04 0.42 4.01
C ARG A 95 21.55 0.30 5.44
N TYR A 96 20.64 0.24 6.42
CA TYR A 96 21.00 0.12 7.83
C TYR A 96 21.15 -1.33 8.32
N GLY A 97 21.08 -2.30 7.42
CA GLY A 97 21.27 -3.72 7.72
C GLY A 97 20.15 -4.35 8.58
N ALA A 98 18.97 -3.73 8.66
CA ALA A 98 17.84 -4.26 9.41
C ALA A 98 17.35 -5.60 8.83
N LEU A 99 17.24 -5.70 7.50
CA LEU A 99 16.86 -6.94 6.82
C LEU A 99 17.90 -8.04 7.04
N LYS A 100 19.17 -7.72 7.04
CA LYS A 100 20.26 -8.67 7.29
C LYS A 100 20.22 -9.21 8.72
N ARG A 101 19.99 -8.34 9.72
CA ARG A 101 19.82 -8.74 11.12
C ARG A 101 18.58 -9.62 11.32
N THR A 102 17.46 -9.26 10.69
CA THR A 102 16.23 -10.07 10.77
C THR A 102 16.42 -11.43 10.09
N GLY A 103 17.09 -11.49 8.94
CA GLY A 103 17.43 -12.74 8.27
C GLY A 103 18.37 -13.63 9.10
N ALA A 104 19.36 -13.03 9.78
CA ALA A 104 20.29 -13.76 10.66
C ALA A 104 19.60 -14.38 11.90
N SER A 105 18.41 -13.92 12.28
CA SER A 105 17.62 -14.52 13.37
C SER A 105 16.93 -15.84 13.00
N GLY A 106 17.13 -16.34 11.76
CA GLY A 106 16.51 -17.58 11.26
C GLY A 106 15.05 -17.42 10.81
N VAL A 107 14.55 -16.19 10.72
CA VAL A 107 13.22 -15.89 10.18
C VAL A 107 13.25 -16.08 8.66
N PRO A 108 12.36 -16.88 8.07
CA PRO A 108 12.32 -17.08 6.63
C PRO A 108 12.05 -15.75 5.87
N PRO A 109 12.68 -15.50 4.71
CA PRO A 109 12.50 -14.27 3.95
C PRO A 109 11.05 -13.93 3.62
N TRP A 110 10.23 -14.93 3.31
CA TRP A 110 8.79 -14.72 3.03
C TRP A 110 8.04 -14.15 4.24
N THR A 111 8.45 -14.46 5.48
CA THR A 111 7.84 -13.92 6.71
C THR A 111 8.03 -12.40 6.79
N ILE A 112 9.21 -11.92 6.37
CA ILE A 112 9.52 -10.48 6.30
C ILE A 112 8.61 -9.79 5.27
N ILE A 113 8.46 -10.40 4.10
CA ILE A 113 7.61 -9.88 3.02
C ILE A 113 6.15 -9.81 3.49
N VAL A 114 5.62 -10.90 4.04
CA VAL A 114 4.24 -10.94 4.56
C VAL A 114 4.07 -9.93 5.70
N GLY A 115 5.05 -9.82 6.59
CA GLY A 115 5.04 -8.82 7.65
C GLY A 115 4.93 -7.40 7.13
N LYS A 116 5.70 -7.05 6.11
CA LYS A 116 5.65 -5.73 5.47
C LYS A 116 4.30 -5.46 4.80
N ILE A 117 3.74 -6.43 4.10
CA ILE A 117 2.39 -6.33 3.53
C ILE A 117 1.37 -6.05 4.64
N LEU A 118 1.40 -6.79 5.74
CA LEU A 118 0.48 -6.58 6.87
C LEU A 118 0.67 -5.19 7.51
N GLY A 119 1.90 -4.69 7.58
CA GLY A 119 2.19 -3.33 8.05
C GLY A 119 1.56 -2.26 7.16
N VAL A 120 1.71 -2.39 5.82
CA VAL A 120 1.06 -1.49 4.85
C VAL A 120 -0.46 -1.55 4.97
N LEU A 121 -1.03 -2.74 5.06
CA LEU A 121 -2.47 -2.92 5.22
C LEU A 121 -2.98 -2.21 6.49
N ALA A 122 -2.26 -2.30 7.60
CA ALA A 122 -2.62 -1.58 8.82
C ALA A 122 -2.63 -0.06 8.61
N THR A 123 -1.63 0.49 7.91
CA THR A 123 -1.56 1.91 7.58
C THR A 123 -2.71 2.33 6.66
N VAL A 124 -3.00 1.56 5.62
CA VAL A 124 -4.10 1.82 4.69
C VAL A 124 -5.46 1.74 5.38
N MET A 125 -5.63 0.83 6.34
CA MET A 125 -6.87 0.76 7.13
C MET A 125 -7.08 2.03 7.97
N VAL A 126 -6.02 2.59 8.56
CA VAL A 126 -6.12 3.88 9.27
C VAL A 126 -6.50 5.00 8.29
N GLN A 127 -5.85 5.06 7.12
CA GLN A 127 -6.18 6.03 6.08
C GLN A 127 -7.65 5.89 5.63
N LEU A 128 -8.10 4.67 5.38
CA LEU A 128 -9.47 4.39 4.95
C LEU A 128 -10.50 4.87 5.99
N VAL A 129 -10.25 4.62 7.27
CA VAL A 129 -11.13 5.08 8.35
C VAL A 129 -11.17 6.60 8.41
N VAL A 130 -10.03 7.26 8.39
CA VAL A 130 -9.96 8.73 8.50
C VAL A 130 -10.54 9.40 7.25
N LEU A 131 -10.07 9.02 6.06
CA LEU A 131 -10.53 9.62 4.80
C LEU A 131 -12.00 9.27 4.51
N GLY A 132 -12.42 8.05 4.84
CA GLY A 132 -13.82 7.63 4.73
C GLY A 132 -14.73 8.42 5.67
N ALA A 133 -14.31 8.67 6.91
CA ALA A 133 -15.05 9.51 7.85
C ALA A 133 -15.20 10.95 7.33
N ILE A 134 -14.11 11.53 6.80
CA ILE A 134 -14.15 12.86 6.16
C ILE A 134 -15.10 12.85 4.97
N ALA A 135 -15.00 11.86 4.07
CA ALA A 135 -15.85 11.74 2.89
C ALA A 135 -17.34 11.65 3.27
N LEU A 136 -17.68 10.83 4.27
CA LEU A 136 -19.05 10.70 4.78
C LEU A 136 -19.57 12.01 5.37
N ALA A 137 -18.72 12.74 6.11
CA ALA A 137 -19.06 14.05 6.66
C ALA A 137 -19.31 15.10 5.56
N LEU A 138 -18.60 14.99 4.43
CA LEU A 138 -18.78 15.82 3.23
C LEU A 138 -19.97 15.39 2.36
N GLY A 139 -20.76 14.40 2.80
CA GLY A 139 -21.98 13.99 2.10
C GLY A 139 -21.82 12.79 1.16
N TRP A 140 -20.61 12.20 1.04
CA TRP A 140 -20.44 10.97 0.27
C TRP A 140 -21.34 9.85 0.83
N ARG A 141 -21.89 9.05 -0.07
CA ARG A 141 -22.74 7.92 0.30
C ARG A 141 -22.28 6.67 -0.43
N VAL A 142 -22.26 5.55 0.28
CA VAL A 142 -21.91 4.23 -0.25
C VAL A 142 -22.78 3.18 0.41
N THR A 143 -23.20 2.18 -0.35
CA THR A 143 -23.91 1.02 0.20
C THR A 143 -22.92 0.11 0.96
N PRO A 144 -23.37 -0.63 1.99
CA PRO A 144 -22.49 -1.58 2.68
C PRO A 144 -21.86 -2.62 1.75
N ALA A 145 -22.60 -3.10 0.75
CA ALA A 145 -22.09 -4.03 -0.26
C ALA A 145 -21.04 -3.37 -1.15
N GLY A 146 -21.28 -2.13 -1.61
CA GLY A 146 -20.30 -1.35 -2.37
C GLY A 146 -19.03 -1.05 -1.56
N ALA A 147 -19.17 -0.71 -0.28
CA ALA A 147 -18.04 -0.49 0.61
C ALA A 147 -17.20 -1.77 0.80
N ALA A 148 -17.84 -2.94 0.96
CA ALA A 148 -17.14 -4.21 1.08
C ALA A 148 -16.41 -4.59 -0.21
N PHE A 149 -17.04 -4.39 -1.38
CA PHE A 149 -16.40 -4.66 -2.67
C PHE A 149 -15.30 -3.65 -2.99
N GLY A 150 -15.51 -2.36 -2.69
CA GLY A 150 -14.48 -1.33 -2.78
C GLY A 150 -13.28 -1.61 -1.89
N LEU A 151 -13.51 -2.08 -0.66
CA LEU A 151 -12.43 -2.50 0.25
C LEU A 151 -11.62 -3.65 -0.35
N ALA A 152 -12.28 -4.71 -0.86
CA ALA A 152 -11.58 -5.81 -1.51
C ALA A 152 -10.73 -5.33 -2.71
N THR A 153 -11.29 -4.46 -3.54
CA THR A 153 -10.59 -3.83 -4.68
C THR A 153 -9.39 -3.00 -4.20
N LEU A 154 -9.56 -2.20 -3.16
CA LEU A 154 -8.48 -1.40 -2.57
C LEU A 154 -7.34 -2.28 -2.05
N LEU A 155 -7.66 -3.37 -1.35
CA LEU A 155 -6.65 -4.30 -0.83
C LEU A 155 -5.85 -4.99 -1.95
N CYS A 156 -6.50 -5.34 -3.06
CA CYS A 156 -5.82 -5.86 -4.25
C CYS A 156 -4.88 -4.80 -4.86
N GLY A 157 -5.33 -3.56 -4.98
CA GLY A 157 -4.49 -2.45 -5.44
C GLY A 157 -3.29 -2.20 -4.52
N VAL A 158 -3.52 -2.16 -3.21
CA VAL A 158 -2.45 -2.04 -2.20
C VAL A 158 -1.42 -3.15 -2.34
N ALA A 159 -1.84 -4.39 -2.57
CA ALA A 159 -0.93 -5.51 -2.77
C ALA A 159 -0.04 -5.30 -4.01
N ALA A 160 -0.61 -4.84 -5.13
CA ALA A 160 0.14 -4.53 -6.35
C ALA A 160 1.15 -3.39 -6.13
N PHE A 161 0.72 -2.28 -5.50
CA PHE A 161 1.61 -1.16 -5.17
C PHE A 161 2.69 -1.55 -4.17
N THR A 162 2.37 -2.37 -3.18
CA THR A 162 3.36 -2.89 -2.23
C THR A 162 4.42 -3.75 -2.93
N ALA A 163 4.02 -4.58 -3.87
CA ALA A 163 4.95 -5.38 -4.69
C ALA A 163 5.90 -4.48 -5.50
N LEU A 164 5.38 -3.42 -6.13
CA LEU A 164 6.17 -2.42 -6.85
C LEU A 164 7.14 -1.69 -5.90
N GLY A 165 6.67 -1.30 -4.72
CA GLY A 165 7.50 -0.67 -3.69
C GLY A 165 8.63 -1.60 -3.19
N LEU A 166 8.31 -2.87 -2.93
CA LEU A 166 9.29 -3.89 -2.55
C LEU A 166 10.33 -4.13 -3.65
N LEU A 167 9.91 -4.19 -4.90
CA LEU A 167 10.83 -4.31 -6.05
C LEU A 167 11.80 -3.14 -6.08
N MET A 168 11.29 -1.92 -6.04
CA MET A 168 12.11 -0.71 -6.13
C MET A 168 13.05 -0.58 -4.93
N GLY A 169 12.54 -0.71 -3.71
CA GLY A 169 13.33 -0.63 -2.48
C GLY A 169 14.31 -1.81 -2.32
N GLY A 170 13.96 -2.97 -2.89
CA GLY A 170 14.81 -4.17 -2.88
C GLY A 170 15.95 -4.16 -3.89
N THR A 171 15.93 -3.26 -4.90
CA THR A 171 16.89 -3.27 -6.01
C THR A 171 17.79 -2.05 -6.08
N LEU A 172 17.28 -0.86 -5.77
CA LEU A 172 18.00 0.40 -5.91
C LEU A 172 18.62 0.86 -4.58
N ARG A 173 19.56 1.82 -4.65
CA ARG A 173 20.16 2.46 -3.47
C ARG A 173 19.15 3.38 -2.80
N ALA A 174 19.24 3.53 -1.48
CA ALA A 174 18.26 4.27 -0.66
C ALA A 174 18.07 5.73 -1.12
N GLU A 175 19.15 6.41 -1.50
CA GLU A 175 19.08 7.79 -1.98
C GLU A 175 18.32 7.91 -3.32
N LEU A 176 18.56 6.97 -4.24
CA LEU A 176 17.84 6.91 -5.51
C LEU A 176 16.38 6.57 -5.30
N VAL A 177 16.09 5.62 -4.38
CA VAL A 177 14.71 5.25 -4.06
C VAL A 177 13.94 6.44 -3.50
N LEU A 178 14.56 7.21 -2.58
CA LEU A 178 13.92 8.40 -2.01
C LEU A 178 13.51 9.41 -3.09
N ALA A 179 14.40 9.68 -4.04
CA ALA A 179 14.13 10.62 -5.12
C ALA A 179 13.12 10.06 -6.13
N LEU A 180 13.35 8.85 -6.65
CA LEU A 180 12.55 8.26 -7.71
C LEU A 180 11.16 7.85 -7.23
N ALA A 181 10.99 7.33 -6.01
CA ALA A 181 9.68 6.96 -5.50
C ALA A 181 8.75 8.17 -5.39
N ASN A 182 9.27 9.30 -4.89
CA ASN A 182 8.51 10.53 -4.81
C ASN A 182 8.22 11.12 -6.20
N LEU A 183 9.19 11.09 -7.11
CA LEU A 183 9.00 11.58 -8.48
C LEU A 183 7.95 10.75 -9.23
N ILE A 184 8.06 9.42 -9.17
CA ILE A 184 7.09 8.51 -9.81
C ILE A 184 5.71 8.71 -9.19
N TRP A 185 5.62 8.83 -7.86
CA TRP A 185 4.36 9.11 -7.19
C TRP A 185 3.73 10.41 -7.69
N LEU A 186 4.51 11.49 -7.79
CA LEU A 186 4.04 12.78 -8.29
C LEU A 186 3.53 12.69 -9.74
N VAL A 187 4.27 11.99 -10.62
CA VAL A 187 3.86 11.76 -12.02
C VAL A 187 2.56 10.95 -12.08
N LEU A 188 2.45 9.88 -11.28
CA LEU A 188 1.24 9.06 -11.22
C LEU A 188 0.03 9.87 -10.73
N MET A 189 0.23 10.77 -9.75
CA MET A 189 -0.82 11.68 -9.26
C MET A 189 -1.21 12.71 -10.34
N GLY A 190 -0.24 13.25 -11.05
CA GLY A 190 -0.50 14.16 -12.18
C GLY A 190 -1.33 13.50 -13.29
N ILE A 191 -0.98 12.26 -13.67
CA ILE A 191 -1.74 11.48 -14.65
C ILE A 191 -3.16 11.18 -14.14
N LEU A 192 -3.30 10.74 -12.89
CA LEU A 192 -4.61 10.47 -12.31
C LEU A 192 -5.48 11.72 -12.28
N GLY A 193 -4.92 12.87 -11.86
CA GLY A 193 -5.62 14.16 -11.86
C GLY A 193 -6.03 14.59 -13.25
N TRP A 194 -5.13 14.45 -14.25
CA TRP A 194 -5.44 14.75 -15.65
C TRP A 194 -6.58 13.91 -16.20
N VAL A 195 -6.54 12.59 -15.99
CA VAL A 195 -7.59 11.67 -16.45
C VAL A 195 -8.92 11.95 -15.73
N GLY A 196 -8.87 12.27 -14.42
CA GLY A 196 -10.06 12.66 -13.66
C GLY A 196 -10.68 13.98 -14.13
N TYR A 197 -9.85 14.91 -14.59
CA TYR A 197 -10.33 16.20 -15.13
C TYR A 197 -10.83 16.10 -16.57
N SER A 198 -10.12 15.34 -17.44
CA SER A 198 -10.35 15.33 -18.89
C SER A 198 -11.26 14.21 -19.38
N GLY A 199 -11.62 13.24 -18.54
CA GLY A 199 -12.33 12.05 -18.98
C GLY A 199 -13.13 11.33 -17.89
N ASP A 200 -13.55 10.13 -18.23
CA ASP A 200 -14.26 9.22 -17.35
C ASP A 200 -13.28 8.20 -16.73
N ILE A 201 -13.01 8.32 -15.44
CA ILE A 201 -12.14 7.41 -14.68
C ILE A 201 -12.66 5.98 -14.70
N ALA A 202 -13.98 5.79 -14.71
CA ALA A 202 -14.57 4.46 -14.73
C ALA A 202 -14.31 3.73 -16.07
N HIS A 203 -14.20 4.50 -17.15
CA HIS A 203 -13.99 3.99 -18.51
C HIS A 203 -12.74 4.61 -19.15
N ALA A 204 -11.64 4.64 -18.41
CA ALA A 204 -10.40 5.33 -18.79
C ALA A 204 -9.65 4.73 -19.99
N GLY A 205 -10.18 3.69 -20.64
CA GLY A 205 -9.60 3.10 -21.86
C GLY A 205 -8.15 2.65 -21.65
N TRP A 206 -7.24 3.12 -22.52
CA TRP A 206 -5.82 2.78 -22.47
C TRP A 206 -5.09 3.34 -21.22
N TRP A 207 -5.65 4.38 -20.57
CA TRP A 207 -5.12 4.91 -19.32
C TRP A 207 -5.15 3.90 -18.17
N ASN A 208 -5.94 2.82 -18.27
CA ASN A 208 -5.87 1.71 -17.33
C ASN A 208 -4.51 0.99 -17.33
N ALA A 209 -3.61 1.24 -18.29
CA ALA A 209 -2.23 0.81 -18.22
C ALA A 209 -1.47 1.46 -17.06
N VAL A 210 -1.89 2.65 -16.60
CA VAL A 210 -1.32 3.34 -15.45
C VAL A 210 -1.96 2.80 -14.17
N PRO A 211 -1.17 2.22 -13.24
CA PRO A 211 -1.72 1.47 -12.11
C PRO A 211 -2.59 2.30 -11.16
N THR A 212 -2.31 3.62 -11.01
CA THR A 212 -3.15 4.52 -10.18
C THR A 212 -4.49 4.81 -10.82
N VAL A 213 -4.53 4.99 -12.15
CA VAL A 213 -5.78 5.17 -12.90
C VAL A 213 -6.60 3.87 -12.87
N ALA A 214 -5.93 2.74 -13.07
CA ALA A 214 -6.59 1.43 -12.96
C ALA A 214 -7.22 1.23 -11.58
N LEU A 215 -6.49 1.53 -10.50
CA LEU A 215 -7.05 1.40 -9.15
C LEU A 215 -8.22 2.34 -8.93
N ALA A 216 -8.12 3.61 -9.34
CA ALA A 216 -9.21 4.57 -9.19
C ALA A 216 -10.46 4.14 -9.97
N GLY A 217 -10.29 3.74 -11.25
CA GLY A 217 -11.40 3.25 -12.08
C GLY A 217 -12.02 1.96 -11.55
N ALA A 218 -11.20 1.03 -11.05
CA ALA A 218 -11.70 -0.18 -10.41
C ALA A 218 -12.50 0.13 -9.13
N LEU A 219 -12.06 1.11 -8.34
CA LEU A 219 -12.77 1.54 -7.12
C LEU A 219 -14.09 2.23 -7.44
N VAL A 220 -14.13 3.13 -8.43
CA VAL A 220 -15.38 3.79 -8.87
C VAL A 220 -16.45 2.75 -9.20
N GLN A 221 -16.08 1.76 -10.02
CA GLN A 221 -17.03 0.71 -10.41
C GLN A 221 -17.35 -0.25 -9.27
N ALA A 222 -16.37 -0.64 -8.43
CA ALA A 222 -16.60 -1.54 -7.30
C ALA A 222 -17.57 -0.96 -6.27
N LEU A 223 -17.48 0.32 -5.97
CA LEU A 223 -18.40 1.01 -5.06
C LEU A 223 -19.85 1.04 -5.59
N SER A 224 -20.02 0.94 -6.91
CA SER A 224 -21.32 0.79 -7.60
C SER A 224 -21.67 -0.69 -7.90
N LEU A 225 -20.96 -1.64 -7.29
CA LEU A 225 -21.14 -3.09 -7.48
C LEU A 225 -20.91 -3.57 -8.92
N GLN A 226 -20.07 -2.86 -9.67
CA GLN A 226 -19.65 -3.23 -11.01
C GLN A 226 -18.18 -3.67 -11.02
N VAL A 227 -17.76 -4.42 -12.04
CA VAL A 227 -16.40 -4.93 -12.18
C VAL A 227 -15.72 -4.32 -13.39
N ASN A 228 -14.63 -3.58 -13.16
CA ASN A 228 -13.76 -3.11 -14.24
C ASN A 228 -12.68 -4.16 -14.55
N TRP A 229 -12.99 -5.10 -15.43
CA TRP A 229 -12.08 -6.19 -15.78
C TRP A 229 -10.75 -5.71 -16.33
N VAL A 230 -10.74 -4.62 -17.12
CA VAL A 230 -9.51 -4.05 -17.70
C VAL A 230 -8.60 -3.50 -16.60
N ALA A 231 -9.17 -2.75 -15.66
CA ALA A 231 -8.44 -2.20 -14.53
C ALA A 231 -7.90 -3.31 -13.61
N TRP A 232 -8.72 -4.33 -13.32
CA TRP A 232 -8.29 -5.50 -12.54
C TRP A 232 -7.17 -6.28 -13.22
N ALA A 233 -7.27 -6.51 -14.54
CA ALA A 233 -6.22 -7.17 -15.30
C ALA A 233 -4.91 -6.36 -15.30
N SER A 234 -5.00 -5.04 -15.42
CA SER A 234 -3.83 -4.15 -15.32
C SER A 234 -3.17 -4.23 -13.94
N LEU A 235 -3.94 -4.11 -12.86
CA LEU A 235 -3.41 -4.22 -11.49
C LEU A 235 -2.77 -5.59 -11.24
N ALA A 236 -3.41 -6.66 -11.71
CA ALA A 236 -2.85 -8.01 -11.63
C ALA A 236 -1.53 -8.13 -12.41
N ALA A 237 -1.48 -7.59 -13.63
CA ALA A 237 -0.28 -7.59 -14.46
C ALA A 237 0.88 -6.86 -13.79
N TRP A 238 0.63 -5.65 -13.25
CA TRP A 238 1.63 -4.90 -12.49
C TRP A 238 2.10 -5.65 -11.24
N GLY A 239 1.17 -6.22 -10.47
CA GLY A 239 1.50 -6.99 -9.27
C GLY A 239 2.34 -8.23 -9.58
N VAL A 240 1.93 -9.03 -10.58
CA VAL A 240 2.66 -10.23 -11.01
C VAL A 240 4.04 -9.88 -11.55
N ALA A 241 4.13 -8.85 -12.40
CA ALA A 241 5.41 -8.39 -12.94
C ALA A 241 6.35 -7.94 -11.81
N ALA A 242 5.84 -7.16 -10.85
CA ALA A 242 6.61 -6.68 -9.71
C ALA A 242 7.10 -7.82 -8.81
N VAL A 243 6.22 -8.77 -8.46
CA VAL A 243 6.59 -9.94 -7.64
C VAL A 243 7.62 -10.79 -8.36
N THR A 244 7.41 -11.08 -9.65
CA THR A 244 8.34 -11.90 -10.45
C THR A 244 9.72 -11.25 -10.57
N ALA A 245 9.75 -9.94 -10.80
CA ALA A 245 11.00 -9.17 -10.85
C ALA A 245 11.65 -9.09 -9.45
N ALA A 246 10.87 -8.85 -8.39
CA ALA A 246 11.38 -8.79 -7.03
C ALA A 246 12.03 -10.12 -6.61
N VAL A 247 11.39 -11.26 -6.88
CA VAL A 247 11.95 -12.59 -6.53
C VAL A 247 13.31 -12.83 -7.20
N ARG A 248 13.52 -12.28 -8.40
CA ARG A 248 14.78 -12.47 -9.16
C ARG A 248 15.86 -11.43 -8.83
N LEU A 249 15.47 -10.21 -8.50
CA LEU A 249 16.37 -9.06 -8.42
C LEU A 249 16.56 -8.54 -6.99
N PHE A 250 15.78 -9.01 -6.02
CA PHE A 250 15.84 -8.52 -4.65
C PHE A 250 17.21 -8.80 -4.02
N ARG A 251 17.83 -7.76 -3.50
CA ARG A 251 19.13 -7.81 -2.82
C ARG A 251 18.91 -7.58 -1.32
N PHE A 252 19.42 -8.48 -0.50
CA PHE A 252 19.39 -8.35 0.97
C PHE A 252 20.54 -7.51 1.51
N ASP A 253 21.56 -7.28 0.67
CA ASP A 253 22.72 -6.44 0.98
C ASP A 253 22.52 -5.02 0.43
N GLY A 254 22.86 -4.01 1.25
CA GLY A 254 22.86 -2.60 0.88
C GLY A 254 24.13 -2.19 0.17
#